data_f6ff37a95fb7710bcf02504e79afbee9
#
_entry.id   f6ff37a95fb7710bcf02504e79afbee9
#
_cell.length_a   1.000
_cell.length_b   1.000
_cell.length_c   1.000
_cell.angle_alpha   90.00
_cell.angle_beta   90.00
_cell.angle_gamma   90.00
#
_symmetry.space_group_name_H-M   'P 1'
#
loop_
_entity.id
_entity.type
_entity.pdbx_description
1 polymer ?
#
loop_
_entity_poly.entity_id
_entity_poly.type
_entity_poly.pdbx_seq_one_letter_code
_entity_poly.pdbx_strand_id
1 'polypeptide(L)'
;MNQAIEVAPVQTEEVFEEEIFIIVEEKASFMGGDEGTFRNWVQQRVKYPAIAQENGIQGKVIISFVVNTDGSVSNIEVLRTPDSTLSDEAVRIIKSSPKWTAAKQRNKSVRQKFVIPIDFRISD
;
A
#
# COMPACT_ATOMS: atom_id res chain seq x y z
N MET A 1 9.33 -41.41 -7.58
CA MET A 1 9.33 -41.16 -7.27
C MET A 1 9.18 -40.11 -6.70
N ASN A 2 9.23 -39.32 -6.46
CA ASN A 2 9.05 -38.51 -5.80
C ASN A 2 9.69 -37.31 -6.03
N GLN A 3 9.77 -36.77 -6.99
CA GLN A 3 10.36 -35.56 -7.36
C GLN A 3 9.71 -34.40 -6.68
N ALA A 4 8.45 -34.50 -6.44
CA ALA A 4 7.71 -33.44 -5.79
C ALA A 4 8.34 -33.09 -4.44
N ILE A 5 8.87 -34.08 -3.80
CA ILE A 5 9.45 -33.88 -2.48
C ILE A 5 10.71 -33.03 -2.57
N GLU A 6 11.49 -33.30 -3.59
CA GLU A 6 12.77 -32.61 -3.71
C GLU A 6 12.60 -31.15 -4.05
N VAL A 7 11.58 -30.84 -4.82
CA VAL A 7 11.36 -29.49 -5.26
C VAL A 7 10.72 -28.63 -4.17
N ALA A 8 9.88 -29.25 -3.36
CA ALA A 8 9.08 -28.51 -2.40
C ALA A 8 9.88 -27.60 -1.47
N PRO A 9 10.98 -28.02 -0.87
CA PRO A 9 11.70 -27.14 0.05
C PRO A 9 12.22 -25.88 -0.61
N VAL A 10 12.73 -26.00 -1.84
CA VAL A 10 13.26 -24.85 -2.54
C VAL A 10 12.14 -23.90 -2.92
N GLN A 11 11.06 -24.47 -3.44
CA GLN A 11 9.93 -23.64 -3.84
C GLN A 11 9.28 -22.97 -2.66
N THR A 12 9.31 -23.61 -1.49
CA THR A 12 8.71 -23.03 -0.31
C THR A 12 9.39 -21.72 0.07
N GLU A 13 10.71 -21.68 -0.03
CA GLU A 13 11.43 -20.45 0.30
C GLU A 13 11.10 -19.35 -0.68
N GLU A 14 11.04 -19.67 -1.96
CA GLU A 14 10.71 -18.67 -2.97
C GLU A 14 9.29 -18.15 -2.78
N VAL A 15 8.35 -19.05 -2.53
CA VAL A 15 6.97 -18.65 -2.32
C VAL A 15 6.86 -17.74 -1.09
N PHE A 16 7.60 -18.04 -0.03
CA PHE A 16 7.55 -17.24 1.18
C PHE A 16 7.96 -15.80 0.90
N GLU A 17 9.01 -15.60 0.10
CA GLU A 17 9.48 -14.25 -0.20
C GLU A 17 8.50 -13.50 -1.09
N GLU A 18 7.79 -14.23 -1.97
CA GLU A 18 6.86 -13.58 -2.88
C GLU A 18 5.47 -13.44 -2.29
N GLU A 19 5.20 -14.21 -1.24
CA GLU A 19 3.88 -14.21 -0.64
C GLU A 19 3.53 -12.86 -0.04
N ILE A 20 2.29 -12.45 -0.21
CA ILE A 20 1.80 -11.19 0.33
C ILE A 20 0.88 -11.50 1.50
N PHE A 21 1.19 -10.96 2.66
CA PHE A 21 0.43 -11.19 3.87
C PHE A 21 -0.51 -10.03 4.15
N ILE A 22 -1.68 -10.33 4.69
CA ILE A 22 -2.58 -9.31 5.19
C ILE A 22 -2.40 -9.18 6.69
N ILE A 23 -2.21 -10.30 7.37
CA ILE A 23 -2.00 -10.34 8.82
C ILE A 23 -0.63 -10.93 9.07
N VAL A 24 0.16 -10.27 9.91
CA VAL A 24 1.53 -10.67 10.20
C VAL A 24 1.79 -10.53 11.69
N GLU A 25 2.87 -11.14 12.15
CA GLU A 25 3.26 -11.05 13.55
C GLU A 25 3.72 -9.64 13.91
N GLU A 26 4.52 -9.03 13.04
CA GLU A 26 4.95 -7.65 13.23
C GLU A 26 4.59 -6.88 11.98
N LYS A 27 3.69 -5.93 12.13
CA LYS A 27 3.21 -5.15 10.99
C LYS A 27 4.30 -4.24 10.45
N ALA A 28 4.27 -3.98 9.16
CA ALA A 28 5.10 -2.96 8.58
C ALA A 28 4.78 -1.62 9.23
N SER A 29 5.79 -0.76 9.37
CA SER A 29 5.59 0.54 10.00
C SER A 29 6.14 1.64 9.12
N PHE A 30 5.52 2.81 9.21
CA PHE A 30 5.88 4.00 8.45
C PHE A 30 6.35 5.06 9.42
N MET A 31 7.64 5.38 9.38
CA MET A 31 8.22 6.41 10.26
C MET A 31 7.87 6.14 11.73
N GLY A 32 7.90 4.87 12.10
CA GLY A 32 7.62 4.46 13.47
C GLY A 32 6.14 4.33 13.80
N GLY A 33 5.25 4.57 12.85
CA GLY A 33 3.82 4.49 13.06
C GLY A 33 3.15 3.46 12.19
N ASP A 34 1.84 3.41 12.25
CA ASP A 34 1.05 2.43 11.52
C ASP A 34 0.56 2.98 10.18
N GLU A 35 -0.35 2.27 9.55
CA GLU A 35 -0.89 2.69 8.25
C GLU A 35 -1.68 4.00 8.35
N GLY A 36 -2.19 4.32 9.54
CA GLY A 36 -2.84 5.62 9.76
C GLY A 36 -1.85 6.77 9.66
N THR A 37 -0.62 6.55 10.14
CA THR A 37 0.44 7.54 9.99
C THR A 37 0.74 7.77 8.52
N PHE A 38 0.80 6.70 7.74
CA PHE A 38 1.03 6.82 6.31
C PHE A 38 -0.14 7.52 5.61
N ARG A 39 -1.37 7.16 5.99
CA ARG A 39 -2.54 7.81 5.42
C ARG A 39 -2.47 9.33 5.65
N ASN A 40 -2.11 9.75 6.86
CA ASN A 40 -1.98 11.17 7.16
C ASN A 40 -0.88 11.82 6.34
N TRP A 41 0.24 11.10 6.15
CA TRP A 41 1.34 11.60 5.32
C TRP A 41 0.86 11.86 3.88
N VAL A 42 0.09 10.92 3.32
CA VAL A 42 -0.47 11.07 1.97
C VAL A 42 -1.46 12.24 1.95
N GLN A 43 -2.36 12.26 2.95
CA GLN A 43 -3.42 13.25 3.03
C GLN A 43 -2.87 14.68 3.05
N GLN A 44 -1.72 14.88 3.68
CA GLN A 44 -1.11 16.19 3.76
C GLN A 44 -0.44 16.62 2.46
N ARG A 45 -0.16 15.69 1.58
CA ARG A 45 0.60 15.95 0.35
C ARG A 45 -0.22 15.96 -0.92
N VAL A 46 -1.41 15.35 -0.90
CA VAL A 46 -2.25 15.37 -2.11
C VAL A 46 -2.69 16.79 -2.40
N LYS A 47 -2.70 17.12 -3.69
CA LYS A 47 -3.19 18.41 -4.15
C LYS A 47 -4.51 18.17 -4.85
N TYR A 48 -5.49 19.01 -4.58
CA TYR A 48 -6.79 18.85 -5.19
C TYR A 48 -6.68 19.15 -6.68
N PRO A 49 -7.00 18.20 -7.55
CA PRO A 49 -6.94 18.47 -9.00
C PRO A 49 -7.92 19.59 -9.37
N ALA A 50 -7.43 20.55 -10.14
CA ALA A 50 -8.23 21.73 -10.46
C ALA A 50 -9.54 21.37 -11.14
N ILE A 51 -9.48 20.43 -12.10
CA ILE A 51 -10.69 20.07 -12.84
C ILE A 51 -11.73 19.41 -11.94
N ALA A 52 -11.29 18.62 -10.98
CA ALA A 52 -12.21 18.00 -10.02
C ALA A 52 -12.82 19.06 -9.13
N GLN A 53 -12.01 20.01 -8.67
CA GLN A 53 -12.51 21.08 -7.81
C GLN A 53 -13.53 21.94 -8.53
N GLU A 54 -13.25 22.28 -9.79
CA GLU A 54 -14.15 23.09 -10.60
C GLU A 54 -15.49 22.40 -10.82
N ASN A 55 -15.48 21.09 -10.90
CA ASN A 55 -16.69 20.32 -11.14
C ASN A 55 -17.34 19.79 -9.87
N GLY A 56 -16.85 20.23 -8.72
CA GLY A 56 -17.44 19.85 -7.44
C GLY A 56 -17.28 18.37 -7.11
N ILE A 57 -16.26 17.72 -7.66
CA ILE A 57 -16.06 16.29 -7.44
C ILE A 57 -15.26 16.10 -6.14
N GLN A 58 -15.86 15.35 -5.22
CA GLN A 58 -15.21 15.06 -3.94
C GLN A 58 -15.64 13.69 -3.47
N GLY A 59 -14.94 13.18 -2.47
CA GLY A 59 -15.25 11.89 -1.90
C GLY A 59 -14.00 11.14 -1.48
N LYS A 60 -14.19 9.86 -1.22
CA LYS A 60 -13.16 9.01 -0.66
C LYS A 60 -12.58 8.10 -1.73
N VAL A 61 -11.26 8.07 -1.82
CA VAL A 61 -10.54 7.15 -2.70
C VAL A 61 -10.00 6.03 -1.83
N ILE A 62 -10.32 4.78 -2.18
CA ILE A 62 -9.85 3.61 -1.45
C ILE A 62 -8.77 2.95 -2.29
N ILE A 63 -7.59 2.79 -1.70
CA ILE A 63 -6.43 2.27 -2.42
C ILE A 63 -5.77 1.17 -1.62
N SER A 64 -5.38 0.09 -2.30
CA SER A 64 -4.56 -0.93 -1.69
C SER A 64 -3.14 -0.83 -2.23
N PHE A 65 -2.18 -1.26 -1.44
CA PHE A 65 -0.79 -1.28 -1.84
C PHE A 65 -0.05 -2.32 -1.00
N VAL A 66 1.16 -2.65 -1.43
CA VAL A 66 1.98 -3.65 -0.76
C VAL A 66 3.26 -2.97 -0.30
N VAL A 67 3.64 -3.21 0.96
CA VAL A 67 4.96 -2.83 1.48
C VAL A 67 5.85 -4.05 1.30
N ASN A 68 6.90 -3.91 0.53
CA ASN A 68 7.80 -5.00 0.19
C ASN A 68 8.82 -5.27 1.29
N THR A 69 9.58 -6.34 1.12
CA THR A 69 10.57 -6.75 2.11
C THR A 69 11.67 -5.72 2.30
N ASP A 70 11.89 -4.86 1.30
CA ASP A 70 12.89 -3.79 1.40
C ASP A 70 12.27 -2.47 1.84
N GLY A 71 10.99 -2.46 2.19
CA GLY A 71 10.30 -1.24 2.63
C GLY A 71 9.71 -0.41 1.52
N SER A 72 9.94 -0.77 0.25
CA SER A 72 9.35 -0.03 -0.86
C SER A 72 7.88 -0.38 -1.01
N VAL A 73 7.14 0.50 -1.71
CA VAL A 73 5.72 0.32 -1.95
C VAL A 73 5.50 -0.10 -3.39
N SER A 74 4.64 -1.10 -3.61
CA SER A 74 4.31 -1.57 -4.95
C SER A 74 2.86 -2.06 -4.99
N ASN A 75 2.45 -2.60 -6.14
CA ASN A 75 1.12 -3.18 -6.32
C ASN A 75 0.01 -2.22 -5.87
N ILE A 76 0.12 -0.97 -6.30
CA ILE A 76 -0.85 0.06 -5.93
C ILE A 76 -2.09 -0.12 -6.80
N GLU A 77 -3.25 -0.33 -6.16
CA GLU A 77 -4.51 -0.53 -6.86
C GLU A 77 -5.57 0.39 -6.32
N VAL A 78 -6.32 1.03 -7.22
CA VAL A 78 -7.46 1.84 -6.84
C VAL A 78 -8.66 0.91 -6.73
N LEU A 79 -9.19 0.76 -5.52
CA LEU A 79 -10.35 -0.11 -5.28
C LEU A 79 -11.65 0.65 -5.49
N ARG A 80 -11.67 1.94 -5.18
CA ARG A 80 -12.84 2.79 -5.33
C ARG A 80 -12.41 4.23 -5.47
N THR A 81 -13.06 4.97 -6.36
CA THR A 81 -12.80 6.39 -6.52
C THR A 81 -14.06 7.08 -7.06
N PRO A 82 -14.33 8.32 -6.61
CA PRO A 82 -15.41 9.12 -7.24
C PRO A 82 -15.04 9.53 -8.65
N ASP A 83 -13.73 9.72 -8.92
CA ASP A 83 -13.26 10.16 -10.21
C ASP A 83 -11.79 9.82 -10.35
N SER A 84 -11.36 9.52 -11.58
CA SER A 84 -9.98 9.11 -11.81
C SER A 84 -8.98 10.23 -11.53
N THR A 85 -9.39 11.50 -11.66
CA THR A 85 -8.47 12.60 -11.36
C THR A 85 -8.04 12.55 -9.89
N LEU A 86 -8.96 12.22 -8.99
CA LEU A 86 -8.65 12.12 -7.57
C LEU A 86 -7.75 10.93 -7.29
N SER A 87 -8.07 9.77 -7.85
CA SER A 87 -7.26 8.58 -7.59
C SER A 87 -5.88 8.69 -8.23
N ASP A 88 -5.77 9.34 -9.39
CA ASP A 88 -4.45 9.53 -10.00
C ASP A 88 -3.55 10.34 -9.09
N GLU A 89 -4.10 11.37 -8.45
CA GLU A 89 -3.32 12.19 -7.54
C GLU A 89 -2.89 11.39 -6.30
N ALA A 90 -3.82 10.63 -5.72
CA ALA A 90 -3.49 9.81 -4.55
C ALA A 90 -2.41 8.80 -4.89
N VAL A 91 -2.51 8.14 -6.04
CA VAL A 91 -1.52 7.16 -6.48
C VAL A 91 -0.16 7.83 -6.67
N ARG A 92 -0.15 9.04 -7.24
CA ARG A 92 1.10 9.78 -7.46
C ARG A 92 1.85 9.96 -6.14
N ILE A 93 1.12 10.35 -5.09
CA ILE A 93 1.75 10.58 -3.79
C ILE A 93 2.19 9.26 -3.16
N ILE A 94 1.36 8.22 -3.24
CA ILE A 94 1.72 6.92 -2.66
C ILE A 94 2.99 6.39 -3.31
N LYS A 95 3.16 6.58 -4.62
CA LYS A 95 4.36 6.15 -5.32
C LYS A 95 5.61 6.86 -4.83
N SER A 96 5.48 8.03 -4.24
CA SER A 96 6.61 8.79 -3.75
C SER A 96 6.95 8.48 -2.30
N SER A 97 6.37 7.44 -1.74
CA SER A 97 6.56 7.08 -0.33
C SER A 97 8.02 6.85 0.01
N PRO A 98 8.49 7.42 1.13
CA PRO A 98 9.75 6.98 1.70
C PRO A 98 9.65 5.51 2.08
N LYS A 99 10.79 4.90 2.33
CA LYS A 99 10.81 3.49 2.68
C LYS A 99 10.20 3.26 4.05
N TRP A 100 9.45 2.18 4.14
CA TRP A 100 8.86 1.69 5.38
C TRP A 100 9.83 0.74 6.05
N THR A 101 9.54 0.37 7.29
CA THR A 101 10.14 -0.80 7.91
C THR A 101 9.24 -1.98 7.55
N ALA A 102 9.81 -3.00 6.94
CA ALA A 102 9.02 -4.13 6.43
C ALA A 102 8.37 -4.92 7.57
N ALA A 103 7.25 -5.56 7.25
CA ALA A 103 6.60 -6.50 8.16
C ALA A 103 7.49 -7.71 8.39
N LYS A 104 7.26 -8.41 9.49
CA LYS A 104 8.01 -9.61 9.81
C LYS A 104 7.11 -10.75 10.20
N GLN A 105 7.50 -11.93 9.78
CA GLN A 105 6.88 -13.18 10.12
C GLN A 105 8.00 -14.15 10.47
N ARG A 106 8.00 -14.68 11.68
CA ARG A 106 9.06 -15.59 12.13
C ARG A 106 10.46 -14.96 11.95
N ASN A 107 10.54 -13.67 12.29
CA ASN A 107 11.79 -12.90 12.20
C ASN A 107 12.31 -12.68 10.79
N LYS A 108 11.51 -12.94 9.77
CA LYS A 108 11.90 -12.70 8.39
C LYS A 108 11.02 -11.61 7.80
N SER A 109 11.62 -10.72 7.02
CA SER A 109 10.87 -9.67 6.35
C SER A 109 9.93 -10.29 5.33
N VAL A 110 8.69 -9.84 5.32
CA VAL A 110 7.66 -10.32 4.39
C VAL A 110 6.95 -9.12 3.79
N ARG A 111 6.25 -9.39 2.69
CA ARG A 111 5.44 -8.38 2.03
C ARG A 111 4.08 -8.30 2.72
N GLN A 112 3.59 -7.10 2.93
CA GLN A 112 2.29 -6.91 3.58
C GLN A 112 1.42 -5.98 2.78
N LYS A 113 0.15 -6.33 2.64
CA LYS A 113 -0.84 -5.53 1.92
C LYS A 113 -1.63 -4.68 2.89
N PHE A 114 -1.84 -3.43 2.50
CA PHE A 114 -2.66 -2.48 3.26
C PHE A 114 -3.74 -1.90 2.35
N VAL A 115 -4.81 -1.44 2.97
CA VAL A 115 -5.88 -0.70 2.29
C VAL A 115 -6.09 0.58 3.09
N ILE A 116 -6.02 1.72 2.42
CA ILE A 116 -6.22 3.00 3.09
C ILE A 116 -7.22 3.86 2.32
N PRO A 117 -7.98 4.70 3.03
CA PRO A 117 -8.84 5.70 2.40
C PRO A 117 -8.13 7.05 2.34
N ILE A 118 -8.30 7.76 1.24
CA ILE A 118 -7.80 9.13 1.10
C ILE A 118 -9.00 10.00 0.82
N ASP A 119 -9.19 11.03 1.63
CA ASP A 119 -10.35 11.92 1.52
C ASP A 119 -10.03 13.13 0.66
N PHE A 120 -10.94 13.44 -0.26
CA PHE A 120 -10.88 14.68 -1.04
C PHE A 120 -12.16 15.44 -0.75
N ARG A 121 -12.03 16.59 -0.08
CA ARG A 121 -13.18 17.41 0.26
C ARG A 121 -12.91 18.84 -0.15
N ILE A 122 -13.91 19.46 -0.72
CA ILE A 122 -13.82 20.85 -1.14
C ILE A 122 -14.27 21.72 0.02
N SER A 123 -13.40 22.66 0.39
CA SER A 123 -13.71 23.60 1.47
C SER A 123 -14.41 24.81 0.89
N ASP A 124 -15.36 25.35 1.62
CA ASP A 124 -16.03 26.57 1.22
C ASP A 124 -15.33 27.81 1.70
#